data_e2b5e12a6d4ad36cfece04a97a49dac0
#
_entry.id   e2b5e12a6d4ad36cfece04a97a49dac0
#
_cell.length_a   1.000
_cell.length_b   1.000
_cell.length_c   1.000
_cell.angle_alpha   90.00
_cell.angle_beta   90.00
_cell.angle_gamma   90.00
#
_symmetry.space_group_name_H-M   'P 1'
#
loop_
_entity.id
_entity.type
_entity.pdbx_description
1 polymer ?
#
loop_
_entity_poly.entity_id
_entity_poly.type
_entity_poly.pdbx_seq_one_letter_code
_entity_poly.pdbx_strand_id
1 'polypeptide(L)'
;MVVTGYCPQPNYILASTASIAFLMSAATAHWLVAWHHQVPLSLALVMSSIWFHTQKSYTAYVADQLAILLWMAGAMYEAYMRGPISSSMTYLILSYDALIFYAGWLGNCYAFDPDPDTSTFFHATMHFMSFFGVLAILSCQEKTDTISSVDWKALWSVYTSLWT
;
A
#
# COMPACT_ATOMS: atom_id res chain seq x y z
N MET A 1 14.80 15.28 -15.83
CA MET A 1 13.42 14.98 -16.16
C MET A 1 12.59 15.49 -14.99
N VAL A 2 11.99 16.66 -15.12
CA VAL A 2 11.12 17.21 -14.09
C VAL A 2 9.84 16.42 -14.16
N VAL A 3 9.40 15.82 -13.04
CA VAL A 3 8.07 15.19 -12.94
C VAL A 3 7.06 16.34 -12.88
N THR A 4 6.79 16.93 -14.05
CA THR A 4 6.08 18.19 -14.21
C THR A 4 4.58 18.11 -14.02
N GLY A 5 4.03 16.94 -13.66
CA GLY A 5 2.61 16.77 -13.37
C GLY A 5 2.27 16.70 -11.89
N TYR A 6 3.24 16.65 -11.00
CA TYR A 6 2.97 16.63 -9.56
C TYR A 6 2.92 18.05 -9.01
N CYS A 7 1.84 18.38 -8.32
CA CYS A 7 1.63 19.70 -7.71
C CYS A 7 2.89 20.13 -6.94
N PRO A 8 3.56 21.26 -7.33
CA PRO A 8 4.84 21.66 -6.76
C PRO A 8 4.71 22.19 -5.32
N GLN A 9 3.48 22.43 -4.86
CA GLN A 9 3.19 22.94 -3.52
C GLN A 9 2.93 21.76 -2.55
N PRO A 10 3.26 21.95 -1.25
CA PRO A 10 2.86 21.01 -0.22
C PRO A 10 1.37 20.74 -0.26
N ASN A 11 0.98 19.47 -0.19
CA ASN A 11 -0.43 19.08 -0.20
C ASN A 11 -0.79 18.37 1.11
N TYR A 12 -1.25 19.15 2.08
CA TYR A 12 -1.62 18.65 3.41
C TYR A 12 -2.87 17.77 3.39
N ILE A 13 -3.75 17.94 2.40
CA ILE A 13 -4.91 17.07 2.22
C ILE A 13 -4.44 15.66 1.89
N LEU A 14 -3.51 15.52 0.94
CA LEU A 14 -2.95 14.22 0.59
C LEU A 14 -2.14 13.60 1.73
N ALA A 15 -1.35 14.39 2.45
CA ALA A 15 -0.66 13.91 3.65
C ALA A 15 -1.64 13.38 4.70
N SER A 16 -2.77 14.08 4.91
CA SER A 16 -3.80 13.69 5.88
C SER A 16 -4.55 12.44 5.43
N THR A 17 -4.98 12.36 4.16
CA THR A 17 -5.71 11.20 3.64
C THR A 17 -4.85 9.95 3.62
N ALA A 18 -3.58 10.04 3.25
CA ALA A 18 -2.62 8.96 3.36
C ALA A 18 -2.46 8.49 4.82
N SER A 19 -2.28 9.45 5.75
CA SER A 19 -2.15 9.15 7.17
C SER A 19 -3.36 8.39 7.70
N ILE A 20 -4.57 8.88 7.43
CA ILE A 20 -5.81 8.24 7.88
C ILE A 20 -5.93 6.83 7.28
N ALA A 21 -5.82 6.69 5.97
CA ALA A 21 -6.02 5.43 5.27
C ALA A 21 -5.03 4.35 5.76
N PHE A 22 -3.73 4.68 5.84
CA PHE A 22 -2.72 3.68 6.20
C PHE A 22 -2.58 3.45 7.71
N LEU A 23 -2.93 4.42 8.57
CA LEU A 23 -3.08 4.16 10.02
C LEU A 23 -4.29 3.27 10.29
N MET A 24 -5.40 3.47 9.59
CA MET A 24 -6.55 2.56 9.67
C MET A 24 -6.18 1.17 9.16
N SER A 25 -5.39 1.05 8.09
CA SER A 25 -4.87 -0.23 7.60
C SER A 25 -4.00 -0.92 8.64
N ALA A 26 -3.10 -0.20 9.29
CA ALA A 26 -2.25 -0.73 10.36
C ALA A 26 -3.06 -1.20 11.57
N ALA A 27 -4.03 -0.40 12.02
CA ALA A 27 -4.90 -0.74 13.13
C ALA A 27 -5.77 -1.97 12.82
N THR A 28 -6.33 -2.04 11.63
CA THR A 28 -7.15 -3.17 11.18
C THR A 28 -6.32 -4.45 11.09
N ALA A 29 -5.12 -4.38 10.52
CA ALA A 29 -4.20 -5.50 10.42
C ALA A 29 -3.77 -6.01 11.82
N HIS A 30 -3.55 -5.09 12.75
CA HIS A 30 -3.17 -5.45 14.12
C HIS A 30 -4.31 -6.11 14.91
N TRP A 31 -5.50 -5.54 14.86
CA TRP A 31 -6.59 -5.95 15.75
C TRP A 31 -7.42 -7.12 15.23
N LEU A 32 -7.60 -7.23 13.92
CA LEU A 32 -8.50 -8.24 13.39
C LEU A 32 -7.84 -9.58 13.11
N VAL A 33 -6.55 -9.64 12.77
CA VAL A 33 -5.97 -10.87 12.22
C VAL A 33 -4.52 -11.14 12.59
N ALA A 34 -3.91 -10.43 13.52
CA ALA A 34 -2.49 -10.63 13.85
C ALA A 34 -1.55 -10.57 12.60
N TRP A 35 -1.88 -9.78 11.62
CA TRP A 35 -1.12 -9.56 10.38
C TRP A 35 0.07 -8.64 10.66
N HIS A 36 0.95 -9.12 11.48
CA HIS A 36 1.98 -8.31 12.13
C HIS A 36 2.97 -7.66 11.17
N HIS A 37 3.27 -8.28 10.03
CA HIS A 37 4.19 -7.70 9.04
C HIS A 37 3.59 -6.51 8.28
N GLN A 38 2.28 -6.43 8.13
CA GLN A 38 1.63 -5.31 7.44
C GLN A 38 1.61 -4.04 8.31
N VAL A 39 1.64 -4.17 9.62
CA VAL A 39 1.68 -3.02 10.53
C VAL A 39 2.91 -2.14 10.28
N PRO A 40 4.15 -2.64 10.35
CA PRO A 40 5.33 -1.82 10.07
C PRO A 40 5.36 -1.30 8.62
N LEU A 41 4.86 -2.05 7.64
CA LEU A 41 4.78 -1.59 6.26
C LEU A 41 3.80 -0.43 6.10
N SER A 42 2.63 -0.49 6.74
CA SER A 42 1.67 0.61 6.74
C SER A 42 2.22 1.85 7.45
N LEU A 43 2.92 1.70 8.57
CA LEU A 43 3.55 2.81 9.28
C LEU A 43 4.68 3.45 8.45
N ALA A 44 5.51 2.64 7.79
CA ALA A 44 6.53 3.14 6.87
C ALA A 44 5.91 3.95 5.72
N LEU A 45 4.78 3.47 5.17
CA LEU A 45 4.06 4.17 4.12
C LEU A 45 3.44 5.48 4.61
N VAL A 46 2.88 5.53 5.84
CA VAL A 46 2.44 6.79 6.45
C VAL A 46 3.57 7.81 6.51
N MET A 47 4.73 7.41 7.02
CA MET A 47 5.87 8.32 7.19
C MET A 47 6.41 8.82 5.85
N SER A 48 6.57 7.94 4.86
CA SER A 48 7.07 8.30 3.55
C SER A 48 6.08 9.19 2.79
N SER A 49 4.79 8.90 2.85
CA SER A 49 3.74 9.71 2.21
C SER A 49 3.61 11.09 2.83
N ILE A 50 3.65 11.21 4.16
CA ILE A 50 3.69 12.53 4.82
C ILE A 50 4.91 13.31 4.33
N TRP A 51 6.08 12.68 4.35
CA TRP A 51 7.31 13.32 3.90
C TRP A 51 7.20 13.78 2.45
N PHE A 52 6.77 12.90 1.55
CA PHE A 52 6.61 13.22 0.13
C PHE A 52 5.60 14.36 -0.10
N HIS A 53 4.40 14.28 0.48
CA HIS A 53 3.34 15.27 0.26
C HIS A 53 3.63 16.63 0.90
N THR A 54 4.49 16.68 1.92
CA THR A 54 4.85 17.95 2.57
C THR A 54 6.12 18.58 2.01
N GLN A 55 7.13 17.81 1.62
CA GLN A 55 8.43 18.35 1.18
C GLN A 55 8.66 18.32 -0.33
N LYS A 56 7.93 17.44 -1.07
CA LYS A 56 8.03 17.32 -2.54
C LYS A 56 9.46 17.14 -3.08
N SER A 57 10.36 16.56 -2.30
CA SER A 57 11.72 16.27 -2.73
C SER A 57 11.80 14.97 -3.52
N TYR A 58 12.78 14.85 -4.41
CA TYR A 58 13.01 13.61 -5.17
C TYR A 58 13.30 12.43 -4.23
N THR A 59 14.06 12.65 -3.16
CA THR A 59 14.36 11.61 -2.17
C THR A 59 13.10 11.13 -1.45
N ALA A 60 12.21 12.06 -1.06
CA ALA A 60 10.93 11.71 -0.45
C ALA A 60 10.05 10.93 -1.43
N TYR A 61 10.03 11.32 -2.71
CA TYR A 61 9.32 10.57 -3.75
C TYR A 61 9.82 9.13 -3.88
N VAL A 62 11.15 8.93 -3.97
CA VAL A 62 11.72 7.58 -4.07
C VAL A 62 11.42 6.75 -2.83
N ALA A 63 11.52 7.34 -1.64
CA ALA A 63 11.19 6.66 -0.39
C ALA A 63 9.71 6.23 -0.35
N ASP A 64 8.81 7.09 -0.79
CA ASP A 64 7.38 6.80 -0.87
C ASP A 64 7.09 5.68 -1.88
N GLN A 65 7.67 5.72 -3.08
CA GLN A 65 7.50 4.65 -4.07
C GLN A 65 8.01 3.29 -3.56
N LEU A 66 9.14 3.26 -2.85
CA LEU A 66 9.66 2.03 -2.25
C LEU A 66 8.73 1.51 -1.14
N ALA A 67 8.21 2.40 -0.30
CA ALA A 67 7.24 2.02 0.73
C ALA A 67 5.94 1.48 0.13
N ILE A 68 5.42 2.10 -0.94
CA ILE A 68 4.26 1.61 -1.69
C ILE A 68 4.52 0.19 -2.23
N LEU A 69 5.65 -0.03 -2.90
CA LEU A 69 5.98 -1.34 -3.46
C LEU A 69 6.07 -2.44 -2.39
N LEU A 70 6.70 -2.15 -1.26
CA LEU A 70 6.81 -3.10 -0.15
C LEU A 70 5.45 -3.38 0.49
N TRP A 71 4.64 -2.35 0.68
CA TRP A 71 3.29 -2.47 1.22
C TRP A 71 2.39 -3.30 0.30
N MET A 72 2.43 -3.03 -1.01
CA MET A 72 1.70 -3.82 -2.02
C MET A 72 2.15 -5.27 -2.06
N ALA A 73 3.46 -5.53 -2.00
CA ALA A 73 3.98 -6.90 -1.98
C ALA A 73 3.47 -7.68 -0.75
N GLY A 74 3.43 -7.04 0.42
CA GLY A 74 2.85 -7.62 1.63
C GLY A 74 1.36 -7.91 1.48
N ALA A 75 0.59 -6.98 0.91
CA ALA A 75 -0.84 -7.14 0.66
C ALA A 75 -1.13 -8.25 -0.35
N MET A 76 -0.36 -8.33 -1.44
CA MET A 76 -0.50 -9.39 -2.44
C MET A 76 -0.16 -10.78 -1.87
N TYR A 77 0.89 -10.86 -1.05
CA TYR A 77 1.25 -12.11 -0.38
C TYR A 77 0.10 -12.61 0.50
N GLU A 78 -0.45 -11.74 1.34
CA GLU A 78 -1.56 -12.10 2.20
C GLU A 78 -2.82 -12.48 1.42
N ALA A 79 -3.13 -11.71 0.35
CA ALA A 79 -4.26 -12.02 -0.51
C ALA A 79 -4.12 -13.41 -1.16
N TYR A 80 -2.91 -13.77 -1.58
CA TYR A 80 -2.61 -15.09 -2.13
C TYR A 80 -2.84 -16.19 -1.10
N MET A 81 -2.38 -15.99 0.15
CA MET A 81 -2.54 -16.97 1.23
C MET A 81 -4.01 -17.19 1.60
N ARG A 82 -4.86 -16.18 1.46
CA ARG A 82 -6.31 -16.26 1.76
C ARG A 82 -7.15 -16.84 0.61
N GLY A 83 -6.59 -16.96 -0.57
CA GLY A 83 -7.20 -17.67 -1.70
C GLY A 83 -7.74 -16.76 -2.82
N PRO A 84 -8.46 -17.36 -3.79
CA PRO A 84 -8.75 -16.71 -5.07
C PRO A 84 -9.69 -15.51 -4.97
N ILE A 85 -10.62 -15.49 -4.04
CA ILE A 85 -11.54 -14.35 -3.85
C ILE A 85 -10.77 -13.13 -3.36
N SER A 86 -9.92 -13.31 -2.34
CA SER A 86 -9.05 -12.24 -1.82
C SER A 86 -8.09 -11.74 -2.89
N SER A 87 -7.47 -12.64 -3.63
CA SER A 87 -6.58 -12.28 -4.75
C SER A 87 -7.30 -11.48 -5.82
N SER A 88 -8.51 -11.90 -6.23
CA SER A 88 -9.30 -11.19 -7.25
C SER A 88 -9.67 -9.78 -6.82
N MET A 89 -10.09 -9.59 -5.58
CA MET A 89 -10.39 -8.27 -5.03
C MET A 89 -9.15 -7.38 -4.97
N THR A 90 -8.02 -7.95 -4.56
CA THR A 90 -6.74 -7.22 -4.52
C THR A 90 -6.31 -6.79 -5.91
N TYR A 91 -6.40 -7.67 -6.92
CA TYR A 91 -6.08 -7.32 -8.30
C TYR A 91 -7.00 -6.22 -8.85
N LEU A 92 -8.30 -6.23 -8.52
CA LEU A 92 -9.23 -5.19 -8.93
C LEU A 92 -8.82 -3.81 -8.37
N ILE A 93 -8.47 -3.75 -7.09
CA ILE A 93 -8.04 -2.52 -6.43
C ILE A 93 -6.71 -2.02 -6.98
N LEU A 94 -5.72 -2.92 -7.13
CA LEU A 94 -4.44 -2.56 -7.73
C LEU A 94 -4.58 -2.09 -9.17
N SER A 95 -5.54 -2.66 -9.94
CA SER A 95 -5.84 -2.20 -11.30
C SER A 95 -6.44 -0.81 -11.32
N TYR A 96 -7.32 -0.49 -10.35
CA TYR A 96 -7.85 0.85 -10.18
C TYR A 96 -6.75 1.86 -9.86
N ASP A 97 -5.89 1.57 -8.87
CA ASP A 97 -4.79 2.44 -8.48
C ASP A 97 -3.79 2.64 -9.64
N ALA A 98 -3.48 1.57 -10.39
CA ALA A 98 -2.64 1.63 -11.57
C ALA A 98 -3.27 2.49 -12.69
N LEU A 99 -4.58 2.40 -12.90
CA LEU A 99 -5.30 3.22 -13.88
C LEU A 99 -5.21 4.70 -13.50
N ILE A 100 -5.55 5.05 -12.27
CA ILE A 100 -5.51 6.43 -11.77
C ILE A 100 -4.10 7.02 -11.85
N PHE A 101 -3.08 6.22 -11.53
CA PHE A 101 -1.69 6.68 -11.57
C PHE A 101 -1.13 6.72 -12.99
N TYR A 102 -1.07 5.57 -13.68
CA TYR A 102 -0.35 5.48 -14.95
C TYR A 102 -1.12 6.08 -16.13
N ALA A 103 -2.44 5.84 -16.24
CA ALA A 103 -3.23 6.47 -17.28
C ALA A 103 -3.38 7.98 -17.02
N GLY A 104 -3.48 8.37 -15.74
CA GLY A 104 -3.46 9.77 -15.35
C GLY A 104 -2.17 10.47 -15.74
N TRP A 105 -1.01 9.84 -15.50
CA TRP A 105 0.29 10.37 -15.87
C TRP A 105 0.46 10.52 -17.39
N LEU A 106 -0.02 9.53 -18.15
CA LEU A 106 0.06 9.58 -19.63
C LEU A 106 -0.91 10.59 -20.23
N GLY A 107 -2.12 10.71 -19.65
CA GLY A 107 -3.22 11.53 -20.15
C GLY A 107 -3.30 12.93 -19.54
N ASN A 108 -2.46 13.27 -18.56
CA ASN A 108 -2.59 14.47 -17.73
C ASN A 108 -4.01 14.61 -17.13
N CYS A 109 -4.53 13.53 -16.57
CA CYS A 109 -5.85 13.47 -15.94
C CYS A 109 -5.79 12.72 -14.61
N TYR A 110 -6.90 12.59 -13.90
CA TYR A 110 -6.99 11.94 -12.59
C TYR A 110 -6.00 12.54 -11.58
N ALA A 111 -5.11 11.73 -10.99
CA ALA A 111 -4.11 12.18 -10.02
C ALA A 111 -3.07 13.16 -10.61
N PHE A 112 -3.01 13.31 -11.92
CA PHE A 112 -2.12 14.22 -12.64
C PHE A 112 -2.89 15.30 -13.42
N ASP A 113 -4.17 15.49 -13.09
CA ASP A 113 -4.98 16.55 -13.70
C ASP A 113 -4.35 17.93 -13.45
N PRO A 114 -4.33 18.82 -14.46
CA PRO A 114 -3.87 20.20 -14.29
C PRO A 114 -4.64 20.99 -13.23
N ASP A 115 -5.91 20.65 -13.00
CA ASP A 115 -6.69 21.21 -11.91
C ASP A 115 -6.26 20.57 -10.57
N PRO A 116 -5.74 21.37 -9.61
CA PRO A 116 -5.23 20.84 -8.35
C PRO A 116 -6.29 20.13 -7.49
N ASP A 117 -7.54 20.55 -7.56
CA ASP A 117 -8.64 19.98 -6.76
C ASP A 117 -9.00 18.61 -7.31
N THR A 118 -9.15 18.51 -8.63
CA THR A 118 -9.38 17.24 -9.34
C THR A 118 -8.24 16.26 -9.10
N SER A 119 -7.00 16.70 -9.25
CA SER A 119 -5.80 15.89 -8.98
C SER A 119 -5.76 15.39 -7.53
N THR A 120 -6.03 16.27 -6.57
CA THR A 120 -6.06 15.92 -5.15
C THR A 120 -7.16 14.91 -4.85
N PHE A 121 -8.36 15.10 -5.42
CA PHE A 121 -9.46 14.17 -5.25
C PHE A 121 -9.13 12.75 -5.70
N PHE A 122 -8.68 12.59 -6.94
CA PHE A 122 -8.34 11.27 -7.47
C PHE A 122 -7.17 10.63 -6.72
N HIS A 123 -6.16 11.39 -6.33
CA HIS A 123 -5.05 10.85 -5.55
C HIS A 123 -5.51 10.41 -4.15
N ALA A 124 -6.36 11.18 -3.50
CA ALA A 124 -6.94 10.80 -2.20
C ALA A 124 -7.78 9.52 -2.31
N THR A 125 -8.53 9.33 -3.42
CA THR A 125 -9.29 8.09 -3.62
C THR A 125 -8.39 6.85 -3.68
N MET A 126 -7.18 6.95 -4.23
CA MET A 126 -6.21 5.84 -4.23
C MET A 126 -5.83 5.43 -2.80
N HIS A 127 -5.59 6.39 -1.90
CA HIS A 127 -5.30 6.08 -0.49
C HIS A 127 -6.44 5.28 0.16
N PHE A 128 -7.69 5.72 -0.04
CA PHE A 128 -8.84 5.01 0.54
C PHE A 128 -9.13 3.67 -0.14
N MET A 129 -8.96 3.58 -1.46
CA MET A 129 -9.10 2.29 -2.16
C MET A 129 -8.07 1.27 -1.68
N SER A 130 -6.84 1.70 -1.43
CA SER A 130 -5.82 0.85 -0.82
C SER A 130 -6.23 0.37 0.57
N PHE A 131 -6.84 1.22 1.41
CA PHE A 131 -7.40 0.81 2.70
C PHE A 131 -8.57 -0.19 2.55
N PHE A 132 -9.52 0.06 1.64
CA PHE A 132 -10.59 -0.90 1.34
C PHE A 132 -10.05 -2.23 0.82
N GLY A 133 -8.91 -2.21 0.11
CA GLY A 133 -8.19 -3.42 -0.28
C GLY A 133 -7.77 -4.26 0.91
N VAL A 134 -7.21 -3.62 1.94
CA VAL A 134 -6.87 -4.31 3.19
C VAL A 134 -8.11 -4.91 3.85
N LEU A 135 -9.20 -4.15 3.95
CA LEU A 135 -10.46 -4.68 4.49
C LEU A 135 -10.98 -5.87 3.69
N ALA A 136 -10.93 -5.82 2.36
CA ALA A 136 -11.35 -6.92 1.50
C ALA A 136 -10.50 -8.18 1.73
N ILE A 137 -9.18 -8.04 1.83
CA ILE A 137 -8.28 -9.14 2.16
C ILE A 137 -8.66 -9.76 3.51
N LEU A 138 -8.84 -8.92 4.52
CA LEU A 138 -9.10 -9.36 5.89
C LEU A 138 -10.50 -9.98 6.07
N SER A 139 -11.47 -9.60 5.23
CA SER A 139 -12.82 -10.19 5.25
C SER A 139 -12.87 -11.60 4.66
N CYS A 140 -11.86 -12.02 3.91
CA CYS A 140 -11.77 -13.38 3.38
C CYS A 140 -11.21 -14.31 4.45
N GLN A 141 -11.86 -15.47 4.63
CA GLN A 141 -11.36 -16.50 5.54
C GLN A 141 -10.03 -17.06 5.05
N GLU A 142 -9.11 -17.32 5.96
CA GLU A 142 -7.88 -18.02 5.63
C GLU A 142 -8.21 -19.41 5.04
N LYS A 143 -7.45 -19.79 4.03
CA LYS A 143 -7.49 -21.13 3.45
C LYS A 143 -6.89 -22.10 4.47
N THR A 144 -7.75 -22.70 5.30
CA THR A 144 -7.35 -23.57 6.42
C THR A 144 -6.72 -24.88 5.99
N ASP A 145 -6.73 -25.21 4.70
CA ASP A 145 -6.35 -26.54 4.24
C ASP A 145 -5.21 -26.49 3.22
N THR A 146 -3.99 -26.40 3.60
CA THR A 146 -2.87 -27.05 2.90
C THR A 146 -1.49 -26.47 3.19
N ILE A 147 -1.32 -25.30 3.81
CA ILE A 147 0.00 -24.70 4.02
C ILE A 147 0.35 -24.56 5.51
N SER A 148 -0.36 -25.23 6.41
CA SER A 148 0.03 -25.30 7.83
C SER A 148 1.33 -26.07 8.09
N SER A 149 2.02 -26.54 7.05
CA SER A 149 3.21 -27.38 7.17
C SER A 149 4.53 -26.71 6.80
N VAL A 150 4.55 -25.40 6.55
CA VAL A 150 5.84 -24.71 6.58
C VAL A 150 6.17 -24.50 8.06
N ASP A 151 6.86 -25.43 8.63
CA ASP A 151 7.36 -25.33 9.99
C ASP A 151 8.42 -24.22 10.06
N TRP A 152 7.93 -23.01 10.35
CA TRP A 152 8.78 -21.83 10.49
C TRP A 152 9.84 -22.02 11.58
N LYS A 153 9.58 -22.91 12.58
CA LYS A 153 10.57 -23.27 13.58
C LYS A 153 11.69 -24.10 12.97
N ALA A 154 11.36 -25.03 12.06
CA ALA A 154 12.36 -25.80 11.32
C ALA A 154 13.17 -24.89 10.39
N LEU A 155 12.53 -23.98 9.64
CA LEU A 155 13.24 -22.99 8.82
C LEU A 155 14.11 -22.05 9.66
N TRP A 156 13.63 -21.58 10.79
CA TRP A 156 14.40 -20.74 11.72
C TRP A 156 15.56 -21.51 12.34
N SER A 157 15.40 -22.78 12.68
CA SER A 157 16.48 -23.63 13.20
C SER A 157 17.57 -23.86 12.16
N VAL A 158 17.20 -24.08 10.89
CA VAL A 158 18.14 -24.18 9.78
C VAL A 158 18.89 -22.87 9.58
N TYR A 159 18.17 -21.73 9.60
CA TYR A 159 18.80 -20.42 9.48
C TYR A 159 19.80 -20.16 10.61
N THR A 160 19.45 -20.45 11.84
CA THR A 160 20.36 -20.26 12.99
C THR A 160 21.54 -21.21 12.98
N SER A 161 21.40 -22.43 12.46
CA SER A 161 22.50 -23.39 12.33
C SER A 161 23.51 -23.06 11.25
N LEU A 162 23.19 -22.16 10.32
CA LEU A 162 24.12 -21.67 9.29
C LEU A 162 25.08 -20.59 9.81
N TRP A 163 24.83 -20.06 11.02
CA TRP A 163 25.60 -18.97 11.62
C TRP A 163 26.32 -19.38 12.92
N THR A 164 26.20 -20.62 13.32
CA THR A 164 26.96 -21.26 14.40
C THR A 164 27.97 -22.28 13.87
#